data_72c92973c73a220426b9b056e5d4d79f
#
_entry.id   72c92973c73a220426b9b056e5d4d79f
#
_cell.length_a   1.000
_cell.length_b   1.000
_cell.length_c   1.000
_cell.angle_alpha   90.00
_cell.angle_beta   90.00
_cell.angle_gamma   90.00
#
_symmetry.space_group_name_H-M   'P 1'
#
loop_
_entity.id
_entity.type
_entity.pdbx_description
1 polymer ?
#
loop_
_entity_poly.entity_id
_entity_poly.type
_entity_poly.pdbx_seq_one_letter_code
_entity_poly.pdbx_strand_id
1 'polypeptide(L)'
;MAFAIYSRAAIKMKHYNLFNEVLVSEICRRLGFDHVEYSLTIYKDMVVSKCPCFIDVNTELITARQIMDDSIDDYDSYIKKLESEGIEDARIKMENMFILDYLMLNEDRHLNNFGIIRNVNTLKW
;
A
#
# COMPACT_ATOMS: atom_id res chain seq x y z
N MET A 1 6.34 -2.53 -12.47
CA MET A 1 6.56 -2.49 -11.01
C MET A 1 5.27 -2.08 -10.32
N ALA A 2 4.78 -2.86 -9.40
CA ALA A 2 3.57 -2.51 -8.66
C ALA A 2 3.96 -2.05 -7.25
N PHE A 3 3.70 -0.79 -6.96
CA PHE A 3 3.75 -0.23 -5.63
C PHE A 3 2.41 -0.52 -4.97
N ALA A 4 2.38 -1.42 -4.01
CA ALA A 4 1.14 -1.75 -3.34
C ALA A 4 0.95 -0.83 -2.14
N ILE A 5 0.08 0.17 -2.28
CA ILE A 5 -0.52 0.82 -1.12
C ILE A 5 -1.59 -0.14 -0.62
N TYR A 6 -1.27 -0.89 0.41
CA TYR A 6 -2.28 -1.68 1.10
C TYR A 6 -2.51 -1.11 2.49
N SER A 7 -3.75 -0.97 2.85
CA SER A 7 -4.13 -0.73 4.23
C SER A 7 -4.35 -2.09 4.87
N ARG A 8 -3.46 -2.53 5.73
CA ARG A 8 -3.72 -3.65 6.61
C ARG A 8 -4.65 -3.15 7.72
N ALA A 9 -5.93 -3.02 7.42
CA ALA A 9 -6.91 -2.95 8.48
C ALA A 9 -6.79 -4.25 9.26
N ALA A 10 -6.13 -4.19 10.41
CA ALA A 10 -6.21 -5.26 11.39
C ALA A 10 -7.70 -5.55 11.59
N ILE A 11 -8.06 -6.84 11.59
CA ILE A 11 -9.38 -7.35 11.93
C ILE A 11 -9.67 -6.97 13.40
N LYS A 12 -9.83 -5.70 13.65
CA LYS A 12 -10.30 -5.14 14.92
C LYS A 12 -11.21 -3.96 14.65
N MET A 13 -12.48 -4.35 14.32
CA MET A 13 -13.66 -3.58 14.66
C MET A 13 -13.62 -2.08 14.35
N LYS A 14 -14.15 -1.73 13.16
CA LYS A 14 -15.26 -0.76 13.05
C LYS A 14 -15.68 -0.73 11.59
N HIS A 15 -16.96 -0.78 11.33
CA HIS A 15 -17.61 -0.73 10.01
C HIS A 15 -17.14 0.43 9.10
N TYR A 16 -16.46 1.42 9.66
CA TYR A 16 -15.91 2.57 8.94
C TYR A 16 -14.70 2.24 8.05
N ASN A 17 -13.87 1.26 8.42
CA ASN A 17 -12.62 0.99 7.68
C ASN A 17 -12.87 0.38 6.30
N LEU A 18 -13.84 -0.51 6.17
CA LEU A 18 -14.13 -1.14 4.86
C LEU A 18 -14.69 -0.17 3.83
N PHE A 19 -15.48 0.82 4.27
CA PHE A 19 -15.93 1.90 3.38
C PHE A 19 -14.79 2.83 2.99
N ASN A 20 -13.87 3.11 3.89
CA ASN A 20 -12.69 3.91 3.60
C ASN A 20 -11.79 3.25 2.55
N GLU A 21 -11.56 1.94 2.63
CA GLU A 21 -10.78 1.19 1.62
C GLU A 21 -11.40 1.32 0.23
N VAL A 22 -12.72 1.13 0.11
CA VAL A 22 -13.43 1.28 -1.16
C VAL A 22 -13.44 2.72 -1.65
N LEU A 23 -13.61 3.69 -0.75
CA LEU A 23 -13.57 5.11 -1.09
C LEU A 23 -12.18 5.52 -1.58
N VAL A 24 -11.11 5.11 -0.91
CA VAL A 24 -9.73 5.36 -1.34
C VAL A 24 -9.48 4.76 -2.71
N SER A 25 -9.92 3.52 -2.95
CA SER A 25 -9.81 2.86 -4.25
C SER A 25 -10.51 3.65 -5.35
N GLU A 26 -11.70 4.17 -5.11
CA GLU A 26 -12.43 5.00 -6.08
C GLU A 26 -11.74 6.36 -6.32
N ILE A 27 -11.19 6.98 -5.28
CA ILE A 27 -10.42 8.22 -5.41
C ILE A 27 -9.17 7.97 -6.25
N CYS A 28 -8.41 6.91 -5.96
CA CYS A 28 -7.23 6.53 -6.74
C CYS A 28 -7.55 6.31 -8.21
N ARG A 29 -8.65 5.59 -8.48
CA ARG A 29 -9.11 5.34 -9.85
C ARG A 29 -9.40 6.63 -10.61
N ARG A 30 -10.03 7.60 -9.96
CA ARG A 30 -10.35 8.91 -10.57
C ARG A 30 -9.12 9.79 -10.77
N LEU A 31 -8.15 9.71 -9.88
CA LEU A 31 -6.89 10.45 -9.96
C LEU A 31 -5.84 9.78 -10.85
N GLY A 32 -6.08 8.54 -11.29
CA GLY A 32 -5.13 7.76 -12.06
C GLY A 32 -3.93 7.28 -11.23
N PHE A 33 -4.10 7.12 -9.92
CA PHE A 33 -3.07 6.59 -9.04
C PHE A 33 -3.05 5.07 -9.08
N ASP A 34 -1.89 4.47 -9.13
CA ASP A 34 -1.73 3.02 -8.96
C ASP A 34 -2.21 2.59 -7.58
N HIS A 35 -3.09 1.61 -7.52
CA HIS A 35 -3.67 1.14 -6.26
C HIS A 35 -4.19 -0.29 -6.39
N VAL A 36 -4.46 -0.90 -5.25
CA VAL A 36 -5.22 -2.15 -5.18
C VAL A 36 -6.71 -1.82 -5.20
N GLU A 37 -7.45 -2.40 -6.14
CA GLU A 37 -8.89 -2.16 -6.25
C GLU A 37 -9.65 -2.86 -5.12
N TYR A 38 -10.44 -2.08 -4.39
CA TYR A 38 -11.34 -2.58 -3.35
C TYR A 38 -12.80 -2.45 -3.76
N SER A 39 -13.58 -3.45 -3.42
CA SER A 39 -15.03 -3.46 -3.61
C SER A 39 -15.74 -4.01 -2.39
N LEU A 40 -17.02 -3.67 -2.21
CA LEU A 40 -17.84 -4.27 -1.17
C LEU A 40 -18.43 -5.59 -1.66
N THR A 41 -18.51 -6.56 -0.76
CA THR A 41 -19.19 -7.83 -0.99
C THR A 41 -19.83 -8.35 0.29
N ILE A 42 -20.62 -9.41 0.20
CA ILE A 42 -21.21 -10.08 1.37
C ILE A 42 -20.50 -11.42 1.56
N TYR A 43 -20.01 -11.65 2.76
CA TYR A 43 -19.43 -12.91 3.18
C TYR A 43 -19.98 -13.30 4.55
N LYS A 44 -20.59 -14.49 4.65
CA LYS A 44 -21.25 -14.99 5.88
C LYS A 44 -22.21 -13.96 6.50
N ASP A 45 -23.08 -13.40 5.66
CA ASP A 45 -24.10 -12.39 6.02
C ASP A 45 -23.53 -11.06 6.56
N MET A 46 -22.23 -10.83 6.39
CA MET A 46 -21.56 -9.56 6.74
C MET A 46 -21.08 -8.85 5.50
N VAL A 47 -21.18 -7.52 5.50
CA VAL A 47 -20.52 -6.69 4.48
C VAL A 47 -19.04 -6.64 4.76
N VAL A 48 -18.24 -6.97 3.75
CA VAL A 48 -16.79 -6.97 3.82
C VAL A 48 -16.18 -6.24 2.61
N SER A 49 -15.00 -5.68 2.78
CA SER A 49 -14.19 -5.21 1.65
C SER A 49 -13.44 -6.39 1.03
N LYS A 50 -13.36 -6.39 -0.29
CA LYS A 50 -12.67 -7.41 -1.08
C LYS A 50 -11.69 -6.74 -2.03
N CYS A 51 -10.49 -7.26 -2.10
CA CYS A 51 -9.51 -6.90 -3.14
C CYS A 51 -8.97 -8.17 -3.82
N PRO A 52 -8.48 -8.08 -5.08
CA PRO A 52 -7.72 -9.18 -5.67
C PRO A 52 -6.39 -9.37 -4.93
N CYS A 53 -5.88 -10.59 -4.95
CA CYS A 53 -4.51 -10.84 -4.51
C CYS A 53 -3.55 -10.19 -5.51
N PHE A 54 -2.74 -9.25 -5.06
CA PHE A 54 -1.80 -8.49 -5.90
C PHE A 54 -0.39 -9.10 -5.92
N ILE A 55 -0.19 -10.23 -5.26
CA ILE A 55 1.02 -11.06 -5.32
C ILE A 55 0.66 -12.46 -5.82
N ASP A 56 1.62 -13.13 -6.44
CA ASP A 56 1.49 -14.49 -6.96
C ASP A 56 2.65 -15.39 -6.47
N VAL A 57 2.79 -16.58 -7.07
CA VAL A 57 3.84 -17.55 -6.70
C VAL A 57 5.26 -17.07 -7.02
N ASN A 58 5.40 -16.06 -7.86
CA ASN A 58 6.68 -15.49 -8.28
C ASN A 58 6.98 -14.14 -7.63
N THR A 59 6.06 -13.61 -6.84
CA THR A 59 6.17 -12.27 -6.28
C THR A 59 5.91 -12.28 -4.77
N GLU A 60 6.56 -11.37 -4.07
CA GLU A 60 6.38 -11.12 -2.65
C GLU A 60 6.27 -9.63 -2.36
N LEU A 61 5.56 -9.29 -1.30
CA LEU A 61 5.52 -7.92 -0.80
C LEU A 61 6.61 -7.73 0.24
N ILE A 62 7.51 -6.79 -0.02
CA ILE A 62 8.53 -6.35 0.95
C ILE A 62 8.06 -5.03 1.55
N THR A 63 7.80 -5.02 2.84
CA THR A 63 7.38 -3.80 3.53
C THR A 63 8.50 -2.77 3.60
N ALA A 64 8.13 -1.49 3.72
CA ALA A 64 9.12 -0.44 3.89
C ALA A 64 10.02 -0.69 5.12
N ARG A 65 9.47 -1.23 6.20
CA ARG A 65 10.23 -1.63 7.40
C ARG A 65 11.29 -2.69 7.11
N GLN A 66 11.02 -3.65 6.22
CA GLN A 66 11.99 -4.69 5.85
C GLN A 66 13.12 -4.15 4.96
N ILE A 67 12.90 -3.03 4.28
CA ILE A 67 13.91 -2.38 3.42
C ILE A 67 14.78 -1.45 4.26
N MET A 68 14.19 -0.80 5.25
CA MET A 68 14.87 0.16 6.11
C MET A 68 15.53 -0.52 7.29
N ASP A 69 16.68 0.01 7.69
CA ASP A 69 17.29 -0.31 8.98
C ASP A 69 16.41 0.20 10.13
N ASP A 70 16.33 -0.53 11.24
CA ASP A 70 15.55 -0.17 12.43
C ASP A 70 15.96 1.18 13.04
N SER A 71 17.15 1.66 12.72
CA SER A 71 17.66 2.97 13.16
C SER A 71 17.14 4.14 12.34
N ILE A 72 16.53 3.90 11.17
CA ILE A 72 16.07 4.92 10.24
C ILE A 72 14.55 4.82 10.11
N ASP A 73 13.86 5.88 10.48
CA ASP A 73 12.39 5.95 10.47
C ASP A 73 11.88 7.25 9.80
N ASP A 74 12.51 7.62 8.67
CA ASP A 74 12.06 8.75 7.90
C ASP A 74 11.81 8.37 6.44
N TYR A 75 10.77 8.99 5.87
CA TYR A 75 10.31 8.68 4.51
C TYR A 75 11.30 9.14 3.42
N ASP A 76 12.06 10.19 3.67
CA ASP A 76 13.01 10.70 2.68
C ASP A 76 14.18 9.72 2.49
N SER A 77 14.68 9.14 3.59
CA SER A 77 15.68 8.07 3.54
C SER A 77 15.15 6.82 2.84
N TYR A 78 13.89 6.46 3.07
CA TYR A 78 13.24 5.36 2.36
C TYR A 78 13.16 5.62 0.85
N ILE A 79 12.71 6.81 0.43
CA ILE A 79 12.64 7.20 -0.98
C ILE A 79 14.03 7.12 -1.63
N LYS A 80 15.05 7.71 -1.00
CA LYS A 80 16.43 7.65 -1.50
C LYS A 80 16.95 6.23 -1.64
N LYS A 81 16.61 5.35 -0.70
CA LYS A 81 16.97 3.93 -0.78
C LYS A 81 16.33 3.28 -2.00
N LEU A 82 15.03 3.50 -2.24
CA LEU A 82 14.33 2.96 -3.40
C LEU A 82 14.91 3.50 -4.72
N GLU A 83 15.18 4.80 -4.79
CA GLU A 83 15.82 5.41 -5.96
C GLU A 83 17.20 4.80 -6.24
N SER A 84 17.99 4.51 -5.19
CA SER A 84 19.28 3.84 -5.33
C SER A 84 19.18 2.39 -5.81
N GLU A 85 18.04 1.75 -5.61
CA GLU A 85 17.72 0.39 -6.11
C GLU A 85 17.11 0.42 -7.53
N GLY A 86 17.03 1.59 -8.17
CA GLY A 86 16.53 1.75 -9.53
C GLY A 86 15.02 1.98 -9.65
N ILE A 87 14.35 2.34 -8.56
CA ILE A 87 12.92 2.66 -8.55
C ILE A 87 12.74 4.17 -8.74
N GLU A 88 12.75 4.62 -9.98
CA GLU A 88 12.78 6.05 -10.33
C GLU A 88 11.52 6.82 -9.94
N ASP A 89 10.37 6.17 -9.89
CA ASP A 89 9.07 6.80 -9.56
C ASP A 89 8.70 6.71 -8.07
N ALA A 90 9.62 6.25 -7.21
CA ALA A 90 9.39 6.06 -5.79
C ALA A 90 8.87 7.32 -5.10
N ARG A 91 9.45 8.48 -5.40
CA ARG A 91 9.04 9.78 -4.81
C ARG A 91 7.60 10.12 -5.15
N ILE A 92 7.23 10.05 -6.42
CA ILE A 92 5.87 10.38 -6.88
C ILE A 92 4.84 9.44 -6.24
N LYS A 93 5.15 8.16 -6.13
CA LYS A 93 4.26 7.18 -5.51
C LYS A 93 4.09 7.42 -4.01
N MET A 94 5.16 7.79 -3.32
CA MET A 94 5.09 8.16 -1.90
C MET A 94 4.29 9.44 -1.69
N GLU A 95 4.49 10.46 -2.52
CA GLU A 95 3.73 11.70 -2.48
C GLU A 95 2.23 11.46 -2.72
N ASN A 96 1.88 10.62 -3.69
CA ASN A 96 0.49 10.23 -3.94
C ASN A 96 -0.13 9.53 -2.71
N MET A 97 0.61 8.65 -2.06
CA MET A 97 0.18 7.99 -0.83
C MET A 97 -0.07 9.01 0.29
N PHE A 98 0.80 9.99 0.49
CA PHE A 98 0.63 11.04 1.50
C PHE A 98 -0.57 11.96 1.19
N ILE A 99 -0.80 12.27 -0.09
CA ILE A 99 -2.00 13.01 -0.51
C ILE A 99 -3.27 12.24 -0.12
N LEU A 100 -3.30 10.95 -0.37
CA LEU A 100 -4.43 10.09 0.01
C LEU A 100 -4.62 10.03 1.53
N ASP A 101 -3.52 9.86 2.28
CA ASP A 101 -3.57 9.85 3.74
C ASP A 101 -4.12 11.18 4.29
N TYR A 102 -3.70 12.31 3.73
CA TYR A 102 -4.23 13.62 4.09
C TYR A 102 -5.72 13.75 3.78
N LEU A 103 -6.16 13.36 2.58
CA LEU A 103 -7.57 13.42 2.17
C LEU A 103 -8.47 12.53 3.04
N MET A 104 -7.96 11.40 3.49
CA MET A 104 -8.69 10.42 4.29
C MET A 104 -8.50 10.60 5.80
N LEU A 105 -7.74 11.61 6.23
CA LEU A 105 -7.36 11.82 7.63
C LEU A 105 -6.76 10.55 8.26
N ASN A 106 -5.94 9.84 7.51
CA ASN A 106 -5.27 8.64 7.95
C ASN A 106 -4.02 8.99 8.77
N GLU A 107 -4.09 8.84 10.08
CA GLU A 107 -3.00 9.14 11.01
C GLU A 107 -2.14 7.90 11.33
N ASP A 108 -2.51 6.72 10.81
CA ASP A 108 -1.87 5.43 11.16
C ASP A 108 -0.96 4.91 10.02
N ARG A 109 -0.32 5.80 9.26
CA ARG A 109 0.65 5.39 8.25
C ARG A 109 2.01 5.15 8.89
N HIS A 110 2.47 3.91 8.86
CA HIS A 110 3.79 3.49 9.34
C HIS A 110 4.45 2.53 8.35
N LEU A 111 5.76 2.31 8.48
CA LEU A 111 6.58 1.55 7.53
C LEU A 111 6.17 0.07 7.30
N ASN A 112 5.27 -0.49 8.11
CA ASN A 112 4.72 -1.82 7.89
C ASN A 112 3.41 -1.82 7.06
N ASN A 113 2.85 -0.63 6.76
CA ASN A 113 1.56 -0.49 6.08
C ASN A 113 1.68 -0.31 4.57
N PHE A 114 2.88 -0.25 4.04
CA PHE A 114 3.15 -0.15 2.62
C PHE A 114 4.47 -0.81 2.27
N GLY A 115 4.69 -1.05 0.99
CA GLY A 115 5.89 -1.72 0.52
C GLY A 115 5.93 -1.81 -1.00
N ILE A 116 6.87 -2.57 -1.50
CA ILE A 116 7.07 -2.84 -2.92
C ILE A 116 7.01 -4.33 -3.20
N ILE A 117 6.57 -4.66 -4.42
CA ILE A 117 6.52 -6.04 -4.88
C ILE A 117 7.87 -6.39 -5.50
N ARG A 118 8.42 -7.53 -5.07
CA ARG A 118 9.67 -8.07 -5.57
C ARG A 118 9.45 -9.45 -6.19
N ASN A 119 10.15 -9.75 -7.25
CA ASN A 119 10.18 -11.09 -7.81
C ASN A 119 11.05 -12.02 -6.94
N VAL A 120 10.51 -13.15 -6.49
CA VAL A 120 11.19 -14.06 -5.56
C VAL A 120 12.35 -14.83 -6.18
N ASN A 121 12.35 -15.01 -7.52
CA ASN A 121 13.37 -15.78 -8.23
C ASN A 121 14.55 -14.92 -8.65
N THR A 122 14.28 -13.68 -9.06
CA THR A 122 15.32 -12.76 -9.58
C THR A 122 15.74 -11.71 -8.56
N LEU A 123 14.99 -11.57 -7.47
CA LEU A 123 15.12 -10.54 -6.43
C LEU A 123 15.08 -9.10 -6.99
N LYS A 124 14.49 -8.93 -8.18
CA LYS A 124 14.28 -7.61 -8.79
C LYS A 124 12.92 -7.03 -8.37
N TRP A 125 12.93 -5.73 -8.23
CA TRP A 125 11.74 -4.92 -7.99
C TRP A 125 10.85 -4.78 -9.21
#